data_e0f39c052b528d25dc402127b350c31f
#
_entry.id   e0f39c052b528d25dc402127b350c31f
#
_cell.length_a   1.000
_cell.length_b   1.000
_cell.length_c   1.000
_cell.angle_alpha   90.00
_cell.angle_beta   90.00
_cell.angle_gamma   90.00
#
_symmetry.space_group_name_H-M   'P 1'
#
loop_
_entity.id
_entity.type
_entity.pdbx_description
1 polymer ?
#
loop_
_entity_poly.entity_id
_entity_poly.type
_entity_poly.pdbx_seq_one_letter_code
_entity_poly.pdbx_strand_id
1 'polypeptide(L)'
;MELEVGPDHLQPWGLANGGVYCSLGETAGSIAGFVACGAKKPVVGVNNNTDFYRSARAGEVIVTTAEPEYLGRTMQLWRIEHTRKADEKLLARTNLRIAVLDKPL
;
A
#
# COMPACT_ATOMS: atom_id res chain seq x y z
N MET A 1 3.20 4.50 -7.44
CA MET A 1 2.14 3.64 -8.03
C MET A 1 0.85 4.44 -8.10
N GLU A 2 0.15 4.36 -9.21
CA GLU A 2 -1.11 5.10 -9.42
C GLU A 2 -2.23 4.14 -9.80
N LEU A 3 -3.43 4.44 -9.31
CA LEU A 3 -4.65 3.72 -9.67
C LEU A 3 -5.77 4.71 -9.96
N GLU A 4 -6.36 4.62 -11.16
CA GLU A 4 -7.59 5.34 -11.43
C GLU A 4 -8.76 4.51 -10.87
N VAL A 5 -9.62 5.16 -10.07
CA VAL A 5 -10.76 4.47 -9.46
C VAL A 5 -11.81 4.19 -10.54
N GLY A 6 -12.09 2.92 -10.79
CA GLY A 6 -13.10 2.47 -11.75
C GLY A 6 -14.28 1.83 -11.05
N PRO A 7 -15.30 1.38 -11.83
CA PRO A 7 -16.52 0.79 -11.26
C PRO A 7 -16.27 -0.40 -10.35
N ASP A 8 -15.26 -1.21 -10.64
CA ASP A 8 -14.93 -2.41 -9.86
C ASP A 8 -14.32 -2.10 -8.50
N HIS A 9 -13.92 -0.84 -8.28
CA HIS A 9 -13.29 -0.41 -7.03
C HIS A 9 -14.26 0.19 -6.04
N LEU A 10 -15.55 0.32 -6.41
CA LEU A 10 -16.52 1.07 -5.63
C LEU A 10 -17.29 0.20 -4.64
N GLN A 11 -17.55 0.76 -3.45
CA GLN A 11 -18.52 0.23 -2.51
C GLN A 11 -19.92 0.76 -2.90
N PRO A 12 -21.03 0.28 -2.23
CA PRO A 12 -22.41 0.63 -2.68
C PRO A 12 -22.73 2.12 -2.74
N TRP A 13 -22.01 2.97 -2.03
CA TRP A 13 -22.28 4.42 -2.02
C TRP A 13 -21.49 5.18 -3.07
N GLY A 14 -20.79 4.49 -3.99
CA GLY A 14 -20.03 5.14 -5.06
C GLY A 14 -18.66 5.65 -4.68
N LEU A 15 -18.14 5.21 -3.53
CA LEU A 15 -16.81 5.57 -3.05
C LEU A 15 -15.87 4.36 -3.18
N ALA A 16 -14.58 4.61 -3.34
CA ALA A 16 -13.60 3.54 -3.41
C ALA A 16 -13.69 2.67 -2.15
N ASN A 17 -13.74 1.36 -2.34
CA ASN A 17 -13.78 0.39 -1.26
C ASN A 17 -12.50 0.46 -0.45
N GLY A 18 -12.58 0.35 0.88
CA GLY A 18 -11.41 0.35 1.74
C GLY A 18 -10.38 -0.72 1.39
N GLY A 19 -10.84 -1.87 0.90
CA GLY A 19 -9.97 -2.95 0.44
C GLY A 19 -9.03 -2.55 -0.69
N VAL A 20 -9.39 -1.53 -1.48
CA VAL A 20 -8.51 -1.00 -2.54
C VAL A 20 -7.23 -0.44 -1.92
N TYR A 21 -7.34 0.34 -0.84
CA TYR A 21 -6.16 0.91 -0.16
C TYR A 21 -5.32 -0.18 0.50
N CYS A 22 -5.97 -1.16 1.12
CA CYS A 22 -5.26 -2.29 1.73
C CYS A 22 -4.44 -3.04 0.68
N SER A 23 -5.03 -3.29 -0.49
CA SER A 23 -4.36 -3.99 -1.59
C SER A 23 -3.24 -3.17 -2.20
N LEU A 24 -3.46 -1.87 -2.41
CA LEU A 24 -2.42 -0.97 -2.92
C LEU A 24 -1.25 -0.90 -1.94
N GLY A 25 -1.53 -0.81 -0.64
CA GLY A 25 -0.52 -0.78 0.40
C GLY A 25 0.27 -2.07 0.45
N GLU A 26 -0.41 -3.22 0.37
CA GLU A 26 0.24 -4.53 0.34
C GLU A 26 1.17 -4.66 -0.86
N THR A 27 0.68 -4.29 -2.04
CA THR A 27 1.45 -4.39 -3.29
C THR A 27 2.65 -3.45 -3.30
N ALA A 28 2.43 -2.18 -3.02
CA ALA A 28 3.50 -1.18 -3.04
C ALA A 28 4.56 -1.47 -1.98
N GLY A 29 4.14 -1.83 -0.78
CA GLY A 29 5.05 -2.16 0.31
C GLY A 29 5.84 -3.42 0.04
N SER A 30 5.22 -4.44 -0.54
CA SER A 30 5.90 -5.69 -0.87
C SER A 30 6.95 -5.50 -1.97
N ILE A 31 6.63 -4.72 -2.99
CA ILE A 31 7.61 -4.39 -4.05
C ILE A 31 8.77 -3.59 -3.46
N ALA A 32 8.48 -2.56 -2.66
CA ALA A 32 9.50 -1.75 -2.03
C ALA A 32 10.39 -2.58 -1.09
N GLY A 33 9.79 -3.47 -0.32
CA GLY A 33 10.51 -4.35 0.60
C GLY A 33 11.41 -5.33 -0.12
N PHE A 34 10.96 -5.88 -1.22
CA PHE A 34 11.77 -6.78 -2.04
C PHE A 34 13.00 -6.05 -2.61
N VAL A 35 12.78 -4.84 -3.14
CA VAL A 35 13.89 -4.02 -3.66
C VAL A 35 14.85 -3.63 -2.54
N ALA A 36 14.32 -3.27 -1.36
CA ALA A 36 15.14 -2.83 -0.22
C ALA A 36 16.08 -3.91 0.29
N CYS A 37 15.70 -5.19 0.19
CA CYS A 37 16.58 -6.29 0.60
C CYS A 37 17.48 -6.79 -0.54
N GLY A 38 17.62 -6.02 -1.61
CA GLY A 38 18.50 -6.32 -2.74
C GLY A 38 17.90 -7.25 -3.78
N ALA A 39 16.58 -7.45 -3.76
CA ALA A 39 15.84 -8.30 -4.69
C ALA A 39 16.34 -9.75 -4.72
N LYS A 40 16.82 -10.25 -3.56
CA LYS A 40 17.41 -11.59 -3.46
C LYS A 40 16.62 -12.55 -2.59
N LYS A 41 15.80 -12.03 -1.70
CA LYS A 41 15.05 -12.85 -0.74
C LYS A 41 13.55 -12.63 -0.92
N PRO A 42 12.73 -13.66 -0.79
CA PRO A 42 11.29 -13.45 -0.81
C PRO A 42 10.86 -12.65 0.42
N VAL A 43 9.83 -11.85 0.23
CA VAL A 43 9.21 -11.08 1.30
C VAL A 43 7.74 -11.41 1.36
N VAL A 44 7.18 -11.44 2.58
CA VAL A 44 5.75 -11.66 2.78
C VAL A 44 5.22 -10.62 3.76
N GLY A 45 4.03 -10.09 3.47
CA GLY A 45 3.34 -9.22 4.41
C GLY A 45 2.79 -10.04 5.57
N VAL A 46 3.03 -9.59 6.79
CA VAL A 46 2.57 -10.29 7.99
C VAL A 46 1.59 -9.46 8.82
N ASN A 47 1.47 -8.17 8.53
CA ASN A 47 0.46 -7.32 9.14
C ASN A 47 0.22 -6.11 8.25
N ASN A 48 -1.04 -5.88 7.92
CA ASN A 48 -1.48 -4.72 7.14
C ASN A 48 -2.51 -3.99 7.98
N ASN A 49 -2.17 -2.78 8.41
CA ASN A 49 -3.07 -1.92 9.18
C ASN A 49 -3.31 -0.65 8.37
N THR A 50 -4.54 -0.42 7.94
CA THR A 50 -4.89 0.71 7.09
C THR A 50 -5.95 1.57 7.76
N ASP A 51 -5.68 2.87 7.84
CA ASP A 51 -6.61 3.87 8.34
C ASP A 51 -7.14 4.70 7.17
N PHE A 52 -8.43 5.00 7.20
CA PHE A 52 -9.11 5.73 6.13
C PHE A 52 -9.48 7.11 6.61
N TYR A 53 -9.12 8.14 5.85
CA TYR A 53 -9.34 9.54 6.25
C TYR A 53 -10.30 10.27 5.33
N ARG A 54 -10.21 10.00 4.01
CA ARG A 54 -11.04 10.66 3.00
C ARG A 54 -11.43 9.66 1.93
N SER A 55 -12.47 9.98 1.18
CA SER A 55 -13.00 9.11 0.13
C SER A 55 -12.47 9.50 -1.25
N ALA A 56 -12.38 8.52 -2.13
CA ALA A 56 -12.15 8.74 -3.56
C ALA A 56 -13.34 8.24 -4.35
N ARG A 57 -13.66 8.94 -5.43
CA ARG A 57 -14.78 8.63 -6.33
C ARG A 57 -14.26 8.07 -7.65
N ALA A 58 -15.17 7.47 -8.42
CA ALA A 58 -14.85 6.99 -9.76
C ALA A 58 -14.20 8.10 -10.59
N GLY A 59 -13.14 7.79 -11.33
CA GLY A 59 -12.39 8.72 -12.16
C GLY A 59 -11.27 9.45 -11.42
N GLU A 60 -11.28 9.46 -10.10
CA GLU A 60 -10.18 10.04 -9.34
C GLU A 60 -8.98 9.10 -9.32
N VAL A 61 -7.77 9.66 -9.23
CA VAL A 61 -6.54 8.87 -9.23
C VAL A 61 -5.93 8.85 -7.83
N ILE A 62 -5.65 7.65 -7.36
CA ILE A 62 -4.95 7.42 -6.08
C ILE A 62 -3.47 7.26 -6.37
N VAL A 63 -2.64 8.05 -5.69
CA VAL A 63 -1.18 7.91 -5.75
C VAL A 63 -0.71 7.26 -4.46
N THR A 64 -0.04 6.12 -4.59
CA THR A 64 0.44 5.33 -3.46
C THR A 64 1.96 5.42 -3.38
N THR A 65 2.47 5.88 -2.25
CA THR A 65 3.90 6.09 -2.02
C THR A 65 4.34 5.35 -0.76
N ALA A 66 5.38 4.53 -0.88
CA ALA A 66 5.92 3.76 0.25
C ALA A 66 7.21 4.39 0.77
N GLU A 67 7.30 4.55 2.10
CA GLU A 67 8.50 5.02 2.78
C GLU A 67 8.87 4.04 3.88
N PRO A 68 10.18 3.68 3.99
CA PRO A 68 10.60 2.76 5.05
C PRO A 68 10.64 3.47 6.39
N GLU A 69 10.12 2.80 7.43
CA GLU A 69 10.29 3.24 8.81
C GLU A 69 11.36 2.44 9.52
N TYR A 70 11.52 1.16 9.14
CA TYR A 70 12.52 0.28 9.72
C TYR A 70 12.89 -0.79 8.70
N LEU A 71 14.18 -0.95 8.45
CA LEU A 71 14.71 -1.96 7.54
C LEU A 71 15.65 -2.87 8.32
N GLY A 72 15.11 -3.97 8.82
CA GLY A 72 15.89 -4.99 9.51
C GLY A 72 16.24 -6.15 8.58
N ARG A 73 17.07 -7.06 9.07
CA ARG A 73 17.50 -8.23 8.29
C ARG A 73 16.36 -9.22 8.04
N THR A 74 15.46 -9.36 9.00
CA THR A 74 14.37 -10.33 8.92
C THR A 74 12.99 -9.69 8.92
N MET A 75 12.92 -8.37 9.17
CA MET A 75 11.65 -7.66 9.28
C MET A 75 11.80 -6.23 8.78
N GLN A 76 10.76 -5.74 8.13
CA GLN A 76 10.69 -4.36 7.67
C GLN A 76 9.34 -3.76 8.09
N LEU A 77 9.35 -2.45 8.35
CA LEU A 77 8.13 -1.68 8.58
C LEU A 77 8.05 -0.58 7.53
N TRP A 78 6.94 -0.51 6.83
CA TRP A 78 6.71 0.47 5.78
C TRP A 78 5.49 1.32 6.09
N ARG A 79 5.63 2.62 5.88
CA ARG A 79 4.52 3.56 5.90
C ARG A 79 4.14 3.86 4.46
N ILE A 80 2.89 3.62 4.11
CA ILE A 80 2.42 3.78 2.74
C ILE A 80 1.27 4.78 2.77
N GLU A 81 1.43 5.88 2.05
CA GLU A 81 0.43 6.93 1.98
C GLU A 81 -0.29 6.89 0.64
N HIS A 82 -1.62 6.99 0.71
CA HIS A 82 -2.48 7.03 -0.46
C HIS A 82 -3.09 8.42 -0.55
N THR A 83 -2.72 9.17 -1.59
CA THR A 83 -3.18 10.54 -1.77
C THR A 83 -4.02 10.67 -3.03
N ARG A 84 -4.89 11.68 -3.09
CA ARG A 84 -5.62 12.00 -4.31
C ARG A 84 -4.72 12.86 -5.19
N LYS A 85 -4.52 12.43 -6.43
CA LYS A 85 -3.59 13.09 -7.34
C LYS A 85 -3.93 14.54 -7.59
N ALA A 86 -5.23 14.85 -7.72
CA ALA A 86 -5.69 16.19 -8.11
C ALA A 86 -5.38 17.26 -7.06
N ASP A 87 -5.43 16.95 -5.76
CA ASP A 87 -5.28 17.93 -4.68
C ASP A 87 -4.26 17.50 -3.62
N GLU A 88 -3.62 16.33 -3.80
CA GLU A 88 -2.61 15.77 -2.89
C GLU A 88 -3.11 15.51 -1.47
N LYS A 89 -4.44 15.47 -1.27
CA LYS A 89 -4.99 15.18 0.05
C LYS A 89 -4.83 13.72 0.42
N LEU A 90 -4.48 13.47 1.67
CA LEU A 90 -4.32 12.11 2.18
C LEU A 90 -5.67 11.41 2.26
N LEU A 91 -5.81 10.28 1.57
CA LEU A 91 -7.02 9.47 1.56
C LEU A 91 -6.95 8.37 2.61
N ALA A 92 -5.82 7.69 2.71
CA ALA A 92 -5.61 6.59 3.62
C ALA A 92 -4.13 6.40 3.89
N ARG A 93 -3.82 5.70 4.97
CA ARG A 93 -2.43 5.31 5.29
C ARG A 93 -2.40 3.85 5.67
N THR A 94 -1.47 3.11 5.06
CA THR A 94 -1.20 1.73 5.38
C THR A 94 0.12 1.63 6.14
N ASN A 95 0.10 0.90 7.26
CA ASN A 95 1.32 0.49 7.94
C ASN A 95 1.47 -1.01 7.67
N LEU A 96 2.53 -1.36 6.95
CA LEU A 96 2.77 -2.72 6.51
C LEU A 96 4.01 -3.28 7.19
N ARG A 97 3.86 -4.41 7.86
CA ARG A 97 4.99 -5.18 8.39
C ARG A 97 5.27 -6.32 7.43
N ILE A 98 6.54 -6.46 7.07
CA ILE A 98 7.02 -7.47 6.13
C ILE A 98 8.06 -8.35 6.80
N ALA A 99 7.93 -9.66 6.61
CA ALA A 99 8.98 -10.61 6.96
C ALA A 99 9.85 -10.87 5.75
N VAL A 100 11.16 -10.83 5.93
CA VAL A 100 12.15 -11.16 4.91
C VAL A 100 12.59 -12.61 5.16
N LEU A 101 12.37 -13.48 4.18
CA LEU A 101 12.62 -14.90 4.34
C LEU A 101 14.02 -15.26 3.85
N ASP A 102 14.71 -16.16 4.58
CA ASP A 102 16.05 -16.59 4.20
C ASP A 102 16.02 -17.67 3.12
N LYS A 103 14.89 -18.33 2.93
CA LYS A 103 14.76 -19.47 2.02
C LYS A 103 13.64 -19.22 1.02
N PRO A 104 13.73 -19.77 -0.20
CA PRO A 104 12.62 -19.73 -1.15
C PRO A 104 11.37 -20.38 -0.55
N LEU A 105 10.23 -19.86 -0.96
CA LEU A 105 8.93 -20.43 -0.58
C LEU A 105 8.67 -21.79 -1.26
#